data_eb4ce7be4ef54da5ab2f939d92559ac4
#
_entry.id   eb4ce7be4ef54da5ab2f939d92559ac4
#
_cell.length_a   1.000
_cell.length_b   1.000
_cell.length_c   1.000
_cell.angle_alpha   90.00
_cell.angle_beta   90.00
_cell.angle_gamma   90.00
#
_symmetry.space_group_name_H-M   'P 1'
#
loop_
_entity.id
_entity.type
_entity.pdbx_description
1 polymer ?
#
loop_
_entity_poly.entity_id
_entity_poly.type
_entity_poly.pdbx_seq_one_letter_code
_entity_poly.pdbx_strand_id
1 'polypeptide(L)'
;SPEENKTATRLIKNSAWLFTAEVFTKLVALGTQILAARYLGSEGYGIFSFSFVAAAIILDFIDYGLRTYLTRELSRRPDDTESLLVNIFVVKWFLTLITVVFLYVAYSWFTFDQETLCVLILIAVAMILNGYSEIYIGVFRAFERMKLVASLMIIQRAIFFAIGFLVLVLGGGIIEFSAI
;
A
#
# COMPACT_ATOMS: atom_id res chain seq x y z
N SER A 1 -38.45 6.72 6.20
CA SER A 1 -39.04 6.72 4.86
C SER A 1 -38.45 5.58 3.99
N PRO A 2 -39.13 5.15 2.89
CA PRO A 2 -38.57 4.10 2.00
C PRO A 2 -37.20 4.45 1.42
N GLU A 3 -36.87 5.72 1.27
CA GLU A 3 -35.58 6.19 0.79
C GLU A 3 -34.48 6.08 1.85
N GLU A 4 -34.77 6.38 3.10
CA GLU A 4 -33.83 6.17 4.22
C GLU A 4 -33.45 4.68 4.36
N ASN A 5 -34.41 3.80 4.17
CA ASN A 5 -34.17 2.35 4.28
C ASN A 5 -33.28 1.83 3.13
N LYS A 6 -33.43 2.37 1.90
CA LYS A 6 -32.56 2.08 0.77
C LYS A 6 -31.14 2.60 0.99
N THR A 7 -30.98 3.80 1.53
CA THR A 7 -29.68 4.40 1.82
C THR A 7 -28.96 3.63 2.92
N ALA A 8 -29.65 3.27 4.00
CA ALA A 8 -29.12 2.46 5.09
C ALA A 8 -28.65 1.08 4.59
N THR A 9 -29.46 0.41 3.78
CA THR A 9 -29.10 -0.90 3.20
C THR A 9 -27.86 -0.78 2.28
N ARG A 10 -27.72 0.28 1.50
CA ARG A 10 -26.55 0.54 0.64
C ARG A 10 -25.31 0.77 1.48
N LEU A 11 -25.39 1.58 2.53
CA LEU A 11 -24.29 1.82 3.46
C LEU A 11 -23.82 0.55 4.16
N ILE A 12 -24.74 -0.24 4.69
CA ILE A 12 -24.43 -1.52 5.35
C ILE A 12 -23.72 -2.46 4.36
N LYS A 13 -24.23 -2.60 3.14
CA LYS A 13 -23.66 -3.46 2.13
C LYS A 13 -22.26 -3.01 1.72
N ASN A 14 -22.05 -1.70 1.55
CA ASN A 14 -20.74 -1.13 1.21
C ASN A 14 -19.73 -1.34 2.33
N SER A 15 -20.13 -1.12 3.58
CA SER A 15 -19.29 -1.36 4.76
C SER A 15 -18.94 -2.84 4.91
N ALA A 16 -19.90 -3.74 4.67
CA ALA A 16 -19.67 -5.17 4.73
C ALA A 16 -18.64 -5.64 3.69
N TRP A 17 -18.69 -5.12 2.45
CA TRP A 17 -17.68 -5.42 1.43
C TRP A 17 -16.28 -5.00 1.83
N LEU A 18 -16.13 -3.76 2.34
CA LEU A 18 -14.83 -3.27 2.81
C LEU A 18 -14.32 -4.05 4.01
N PHE A 19 -15.18 -4.31 4.99
CA PHE A 19 -14.81 -5.09 6.18
C PHE A 19 -14.32 -6.49 5.81
N THR A 20 -15.04 -7.18 4.92
CA THR A 20 -14.65 -8.52 4.45
C THR A 20 -13.30 -8.47 3.73
N ALA A 21 -13.08 -7.47 2.85
CA ALA A 21 -11.82 -7.29 2.16
C ALA A 21 -10.67 -6.99 3.14
N GLU A 22 -10.89 -6.16 4.15
CA GLU A 22 -9.88 -5.83 5.17
C GLU A 22 -9.51 -7.05 6.01
N VAL A 23 -10.48 -7.83 6.47
CA VAL A 23 -10.22 -9.07 7.21
C VAL A 23 -9.42 -10.04 6.35
N PHE A 24 -9.84 -10.26 5.11
CA PHE A 24 -9.13 -11.14 4.18
C PHE A 24 -7.68 -10.68 3.95
N THR A 25 -7.48 -9.40 3.64
CA THR A 25 -6.14 -8.86 3.38
C THR A 25 -5.23 -8.94 4.60
N LYS A 26 -5.75 -8.76 5.82
CA LYS A 26 -4.98 -8.92 7.07
C LYS A 26 -4.62 -10.37 7.33
N LEU A 27 -5.53 -11.31 7.10
CA LEU A 27 -5.23 -12.75 7.24
C LEU A 27 -4.16 -13.20 6.25
N VAL A 28 -4.26 -12.77 5.00
CA VAL A 28 -3.26 -13.06 3.97
C VAL A 28 -1.91 -12.42 4.32
N ALA A 29 -1.91 -11.17 4.83
CA ALA A 29 -0.69 -10.50 5.27
C ALA A 29 -0.02 -11.27 6.42
N LEU A 30 -0.79 -11.73 7.41
CA LEU A 30 -0.27 -12.57 8.49
C LEU A 30 0.34 -13.87 7.94
N GLY A 31 -0.35 -14.53 7.02
CA GLY A 31 0.18 -15.72 6.35
C GLY A 31 1.50 -15.45 5.63
N THR A 32 1.58 -14.33 4.91
CA THR A 32 2.82 -13.90 4.22
C THR A 32 3.97 -13.69 5.21
N GLN A 33 3.71 -13.03 6.35
CA GLN A 33 4.72 -12.80 7.38
C GLN A 33 5.22 -14.10 8.01
N ILE A 34 4.31 -15.04 8.30
CA ILE A 34 4.67 -16.35 8.86
C ILE A 34 5.54 -17.14 7.86
N LEU A 35 5.15 -17.13 6.57
CA LEU A 35 5.94 -17.78 5.53
C LEU A 35 7.31 -17.13 5.37
N ALA A 36 7.38 -15.80 5.30
CA ALA A 36 8.64 -15.06 5.23
C ALA A 36 9.56 -15.41 6.40
N ALA A 37 9.04 -15.37 7.64
CA ALA A 37 9.82 -15.72 8.84
C ALA A 37 10.34 -17.16 8.79
N ARG A 38 9.55 -18.09 8.27
CA ARG A 38 9.91 -19.52 8.19
C ARG A 38 10.97 -19.80 7.12
N TYR A 39 10.86 -19.17 5.96
CA TYR A 39 11.76 -19.44 4.83
C TYR A 39 13.02 -18.60 4.82
N LEU A 40 12.93 -17.33 5.24
CA LEU A 40 14.09 -16.42 5.30
C LEU A 40 14.94 -16.61 6.57
N GLY A 41 14.42 -17.30 7.59
CA GLY A 41 15.08 -17.43 8.87
C GLY A 41 15.08 -16.13 9.68
N SER A 42 15.74 -16.15 10.85
CA SER A 42 15.72 -15.01 11.78
C SER A 42 16.46 -13.78 11.25
N GLU A 43 17.58 -13.97 10.56
CA GLU A 43 18.40 -12.89 10.01
C GLU A 43 17.71 -12.22 8.82
N GLY A 44 17.34 -12.99 7.80
CA GLY A 44 16.65 -12.47 6.62
C GLY A 44 15.29 -11.84 6.95
N TYR A 45 14.52 -12.46 7.85
CA TYR A 45 13.25 -11.84 8.29
C TYR A 45 13.48 -10.56 9.10
N GLY A 46 14.58 -10.47 9.86
CA GLY A 46 14.98 -9.26 10.57
C GLY A 46 15.26 -8.11 9.60
N ILE A 47 16.06 -8.34 8.56
CA ILE A 47 16.37 -7.36 7.50
C ILE A 47 15.09 -6.93 6.78
N PHE A 48 14.24 -7.89 6.38
CA PHE A 48 12.97 -7.60 5.71
C PHE A 48 12.05 -6.74 6.57
N SER A 49 11.86 -7.12 7.84
CA SER A 49 10.96 -6.40 8.76
C SER A 49 11.46 -5.00 9.08
N PHE A 50 12.77 -4.84 9.29
CA PHE A 50 13.40 -3.54 9.50
C PHE A 50 13.18 -2.64 8.28
N SER A 51 13.48 -3.15 7.08
CA SER A 51 13.34 -2.40 5.83
C SER A 51 11.89 -2.02 5.56
N PHE A 52 10.95 -2.93 5.85
CA PHE A 52 9.52 -2.69 5.70
C PHE A 52 9.03 -1.58 6.64
N VAL A 53 9.39 -1.64 7.92
CA VAL A 53 8.98 -0.63 8.91
C VAL A 53 9.63 0.72 8.60
N ALA A 54 10.91 0.75 8.26
CA ALA A 54 11.61 1.98 7.87
C ALA A 54 10.95 2.63 6.64
N ALA A 55 10.65 1.85 5.59
CA ALA A 55 9.96 2.32 4.41
C ALA A 55 8.53 2.79 4.74
N ALA A 56 7.78 2.08 5.58
CA ALA A 56 6.42 2.45 5.96
C ALA A 56 6.36 3.81 6.67
N ILE A 57 7.25 4.05 7.63
CA ILE A 57 7.33 5.34 8.33
C ILE A 57 7.57 6.49 7.34
N ILE A 58 8.48 6.30 6.39
CA ILE A 58 8.84 7.32 5.41
C ILE A 58 7.65 7.59 4.47
N LEU A 59 6.90 6.56 4.12
CA LEU A 59 5.75 6.69 3.22
C LEU A 59 4.54 7.35 3.86
N ASP A 60 4.34 7.16 5.15
CA ASP A 60 3.31 7.89 5.88
C ASP A 60 3.51 9.41 5.77
N PHE A 61 4.76 9.88 5.67
CA PHE A 61 5.07 11.29 5.40
C PHE A 61 4.71 11.71 3.96
N ILE A 62 4.87 10.83 2.96
CA ILE A 62 4.50 11.14 1.57
C ILE A 62 2.99 11.19 1.40
N ASP A 63 2.26 10.32 2.08
CA ASP A 63 0.81 10.25 1.94
C ASP A 63 0.05 11.28 2.76
N TYR A 64 0.60 11.80 3.83
CA TYR A 64 0.12 12.83 4.77
C TYR A 64 -1.36 13.26 4.59
N GLY A 65 -2.27 12.27 4.51
CA GLY A 65 -3.70 12.53 4.36
C GLY A 65 -4.17 12.89 2.95
N LEU A 66 -3.31 12.88 1.92
CA LEU A 66 -3.68 13.19 0.53
C LEU A 66 -4.84 12.33 0.03
N ARG A 67 -4.84 11.03 0.36
CA ARG A 67 -5.93 10.11 0.01
C ARG A 67 -7.25 10.53 0.66
N THR A 68 -7.22 10.88 1.93
CA THR A 68 -8.41 11.32 2.68
C THR A 68 -8.94 12.64 2.14
N TYR A 69 -8.03 13.58 1.85
CA TYR A 69 -8.35 14.85 1.22
C TYR A 69 -9.01 14.64 -0.15
N LEU A 70 -8.41 13.81 -1.01
CA LEU A 70 -8.95 13.47 -2.33
C LEU A 70 -10.36 12.91 -2.24
N THR A 71 -10.55 11.89 -1.41
CA THR A 71 -11.86 11.24 -1.25
C THR A 71 -12.93 12.24 -0.79
N ARG A 72 -12.59 13.12 0.15
CA ARG A 72 -13.51 14.15 0.67
C ARG A 72 -13.84 15.21 -0.38
N GLU A 73 -12.84 15.71 -1.09
CA GLU A 73 -13.05 16.80 -2.04
C GLU A 73 -13.78 16.32 -3.30
N LEU A 74 -13.47 15.14 -3.81
CA LEU A 74 -14.19 14.54 -4.93
C LEU A 74 -15.66 14.24 -4.60
N SER A 75 -15.95 13.83 -3.37
CA SER A 75 -17.34 13.62 -2.94
C SER A 75 -18.15 14.92 -2.91
N ARG A 76 -17.48 16.08 -2.78
CA ARG A 76 -18.11 17.39 -2.79
C ARG A 76 -18.22 18.02 -4.17
N ARG A 77 -17.21 17.78 -5.02
CA ARG A 77 -17.08 18.38 -6.36
C ARG A 77 -16.67 17.32 -7.38
N PRO A 78 -17.60 16.44 -7.76
CA PRO A 78 -17.29 15.36 -8.71
C PRO A 78 -16.88 15.86 -10.10
N ASP A 79 -17.31 17.08 -10.48
CA ASP A 79 -16.98 17.68 -11.78
C ASP A 79 -15.53 18.13 -11.90
N ASP A 80 -14.86 18.40 -10.76
CA ASP A 80 -13.46 18.86 -10.70
C ASP A 80 -12.45 17.70 -10.62
N THR A 81 -12.86 16.47 -10.92
CA THR A 81 -12.03 15.26 -10.73
C THR A 81 -10.67 15.36 -11.41
N GLU A 82 -10.62 15.83 -12.65
CA GLU A 82 -9.38 15.91 -13.43
C GLU A 82 -8.37 16.88 -12.81
N SER A 83 -8.81 18.09 -12.48
CA SER A 83 -7.95 19.12 -11.89
C SER A 83 -7.44 18.74 -10.50
N LEU A 84 -8.28 18.09 -9.68
CA LEU A 84 -7.91 17.58 -8.37
C LEU A 84 -6.88 16.46 -8.46
N LEU A 85 -7.06 15.52 -9.40
CA LEU A 85 -6.09 14.44 -9.62
C LEU A 85 -4.73 14.99 -10.04
N VAL A 86 -4.69 15.92 -11.01
CA VAL A 86 -3.44 16.53 -11.46
C VAL A 86 -2.72 17.20 -10.29
N ASN A 87 -3.43 18.01 -9.50
CA ASN A 87 -2.84 18.70 -8.34
C ASN A 87 -2.28 17.71 -7.31
N ILE A 88 -3.01 16.63 -7.00
CA ILE A 88 -2.56 15.62 -6.04
C ILE A 88 -1.35 14.85 -6.59
N PHE A 89 -1.32 14.51 -7.88
CA PHE A 89 -0.16 13.88 -8.49
C PHE A 89 1.08 14.78 -8.41
N VAL A 90 0.94 16.06 -8.70
CA VAL A 90 2.04 17.05 -8.60
C VAL A 90 2.57 17.12 -7.16
N VAL A 91 1.69 17.28 -6.17
CA VAL A 91 2.08 17.33 -4.75
C VAL A 91 2.76 16.01 -4.35
N LYS A 92 2.19 14.88 -4.72
CA LYS A 92 2.75 13.56 -4.38
C LYS A 92 4.11 13.34 -5.04
N TRP A 93 4.27 13.77 -6.28
CA TRP A 93 5.56 13.70 -6.98
C TRP A 93 6.63 14.52 -6.25
N PHE A 94 6.28 15.74 -5.81
CA PHE A 94 7.18 16.60 -5.06
C PHE A 94 7.56 16.00 -3.69
N LEU A 95 6.58 15.43 -2.96
CA LEU A 95 6.83 14.72 -1.70
C LEU A 95 7.70 13.48 -1.92
N THR A 96 7.47 12.73 -2.99
CA THR A 96 8.30 11.59 -3.35
C THR A 96 9.75 12.01 -3.61
N LEU A 97 9.97 13.11 -4.33
CA LEU A 97 11.31 13.65 -4.57
C LEU A 97 12.01 14.01 -3.26
N ILE A 98 11.33 14.72 -2.36
CA ILE A 98 11.85 15.05 -1.02
C ILE A 98 12.24 13.77 -0.27
N THR A 99 11.40 12.74 -0.33
CA THR A 99 11.66 11.47 0.35
C THR A 99 12.87 10.74 -0.23
N VAL A 100 13.02 10.71 -1.55
CA VAL A 100 14.20 10.11 -2.20
C VAL A 100 15.48 10.85 -1.78
N VAL A 101 15.44 12.18 -1.75
CA VAL A 101 16.59 12.98 -1.27
C VAL A 101 16.88 12.69 0.20
N PHE A 102 15.85 12.59 1.03
CA PHE A 102 16.01 12.25 2.45
C PHE A 102 16.62 10.86 2.65
N LEU A 103 16.15 9.86 1.89
CA LEU A 103 16.72 8.51 1.91
C LEU A 103 18.18 8.49 1.49
N TYR A 104 18.54 9.27 0.47
CA TYR A 104 19.93 9.40 0.02
C TYR A 104 20.82 10.03 1.08
N VAL A 105 20.35 11.08 1.75
CA VAL A 105 21.07 11.72 2.88
C VAL A 105 21.17 10.76 4.05
N ALA A 106 20.09 10.09 4.43
CA ALA A 106 20.11 9.11 5.50
C ALA A 106 21.09 7.96 5.22
N TYR A 107 21.14 7.49 3.98
CA TYR A 107 22.11 6.49 3.55
C TYR A 107 23.57 6.95 3.76
N SER A 108 23.88 8.22 3.53
CA SER A 108 25.24 8.75 3.71
C SER A 108 25.68 8.81 5.19
N TRP A 109 24.74 8.72 6.14
CA TRP A 109 24.99 8.78 7.59
C TRP A 109 25.03 7.39 8.24
N PHE A 110 24.36 6.41 7.64
CA PHE A 110 24.29 5.04 8.16
C PHE A 110 25.06 4.09 7.26
N THR A 111 25.94 3.30 7.84
CA THR A 111 26.62 2.20 7.14
C THR A 111 25.73 0.96 7.18
N PHE A 112 24.94 0.74 6.13
CA PHE A 112 24.23 -0.51 5.93
C PHE A 112 25.09 -1.49 5.13
N ASP A 113 24.96 -2.77 5.43
CA ASP A 113 25.48 -3.82 4.56
C ASP A 113 24.72 -3.81 3.20
N GLN A 114 25.36 -4.32 2.17
CA GLN A 114 24.87 -4.22 0.82
C GLN A 114 23.51 -4.94 0.61
N GLU A 115 23.29 -6.02 1.34
CA GLU A 115 22.05 -6.79 1.29
C GLU A 115 20.88 -6.00 1.91
N THR A 116 21.05 -5.46 3.10
CA THR A 116 20.05 -4.62 3.78
C THR A 116 19.69 -3.40 2.93
N LEU A 117 20.68 -2.76 2.31
CA LEU A 117 20.46 -1.62 1.44
C LEU A 117 19.62 -1.97 0.22
N CYS A 118 19.94 -3.08 -0.44
CA CYS A 118 19.20 -3.55 -1.62
C CYS A 118 17.74 -3.83 -1.27
N VAL A 119 17.49 -4.54 -0.18
CA VAL A 119 16.14 -4.85 0.34
C VAL A 119 15.37 -3.58 0.68
N LEU A 120 16.00 -2.64 1.37
CA LEU A 120 15.38 -1.36 1.74
C LEU A 120 14.96 -0.55 0.51
N ILE A 121 15.82 -0.45 -0.50
CA ILE A 121 15.52 0.26 -1.75
C ILE A 121 14.36 -0.42 -2.49
N LEU A 122 14.37 -1.74 -2.62
CA LEU A 122 13.31 -2.48 -3.31
C LEU A 122 11.96 -2.28 -2.62
N ILE A 123 11.90 -2.42 -1.31
CA ILE A 123 10.68 -2.19 -0.53
C ILE A 123 10.22 -0.74 -0.63
N ALA A 124 11.14 0.23 -0.53
CA ALA A 124 10.80 1.65 -0.65
C ALA A 124 10.18 1.98 -2.02
N VAL A 125 10.77 1.46 -3.11
CA VAL A 125 10.23 1.63 -4.47
C VAL A 125 8.86 0.98 -4.60
N ALA A 126 8.69 -0.27 -4.14
CA ALA A 126 7.41 -0.97 -4.17
C ALA A 126 6.32 -0.20 -3.42
N MET A 127 6.65 0.33 -2.26
CA MET A 127 5.72 1.11 -1.45
C MET A 127 5.39 2.47 -2.10
N ILE A 128 6.34 3.18 -2.70
CA ILE A 128 6.08 4.42 -3.46
C ILE A 128 5.07 4.12 -4.57
N LEU A 129 5.28 3.06 -5.35
CA LEU A 129 4.36 2.65 -6.42
C LEU A 129 2.97 2.31 -5.86
N ASN A 130 2.92 1.57 -4.75
CA ASN A 130 1.66 1.28 -4.05
C ASN A 130 0.94 2.56 -3.62
N GLY A 131 1.66 3.54 -3.09
CA GLY A 131 1.12 4.84 -2.70
C GLY A 131 0.46 5.58 -3.88
N TYR A 132 0.97 5.47 -5.10
CA TYR A 132 0.30 6.02 -6.28
C TYR A 132 -1.01 5.27 -6.61
N SER A 133 -1.04 3.95 -6.44
CA SER A 133 -2.25 3.14 -6.62
C SER A 133 -3.36 3.52 -5.64
N GLU A 134 -3.02 3.91 -4.41
CA GLU A 134 -3.97 4.36 -3.39
C GLU A 134 -4.75 5.63 -3.79
N ILE A 135 -4.20 6.47 -4.68
CA ILE A 135 -4.92 7.62 -5.23
C ILE A 135 -6.15 7.15 -5.99
N TYR A 136 -6.00 6.16 -6.88
CA TYR A 136 -7.12 5.59 -7.65
C TYR A 136 -8.15 4.92 -6.75
N ILE A 137 -7.70 4.23 -5.71
CA ILE A 137 -8.59 3.66 -4.68
C ILE A 137 -9.39 4.77 -3.99
N GLY A 138 -8.77 5.91 -3.70
CA GLY A 138 -9.43 7.11 -3.17
C GLY A 138 -10.54 7.64 -4.08
N VAL A 139 -10.29 7.68 -5.39
CA VAL A 139 -11.31 8.05 -6.41
C VAL A 139 -12.49 7.09 -6.38
N PHE A 140 -12.26 5.77 -6.43
CA PHE A 140 -13.35 4.79 -6.39
C PHE A 140 -14.15 4.86 -5.08
N ARG A 141 -13.51 5.20 -3.96
CA ARG A 141 -14.20 5.45 -2.68
C ARG A 141 -15.08 6.70 -2.74
N ALA A 142 -14.61 7.77 -3.36
CA ALA A 142 -15.38 9.00 -3.52
C ALA A 142 -16.68 8.77 -4.32
N PHE A 143 -16.62 7.91 -5.35
CA PHE A 143 -17.78 7.51 -6.14
C PHE A 143 -18.57 6.32 -5.56
N GLU A 144 -18.36 5.98 -4.29
CA GLU A 144 -19.03 4.89 -3.57
C GLU A 144 -18.94 3.52 -4.24
N ARG A 145 -17.94 3.27 -5.08
CA ARG A 145 -17.72 1.97 -5.74
C ARG A 145 -17.00 0.98 -4.83
N MET A 146 -17.51 0.78 -3.60
CA MET A 146 -16.86 0.01 -2.55
C MET A 146 -16.64 -1.46 -2.90
N LYS A 147 -17.54 -2.06 -3.69
CA LYS A 147 -17.36 -3.43 -4.19
C LYS A 147 -16.12 -3.56 -5.08
N LEU A 148 -15.88 -2.57 -5.94
CA LEU A 148 -14.71 -2.55 -6.81
C LEU A 148 -13.43 -2.37 -6.00
N VAL A 149 -13.44 -1.45 -5.03
CA VAL A 149 -12.33 -1.26 -4.09
C VAL A 149 -12.00 -2.56 -3.35
N ALA A 150 -13.01 -3.21 -2.77
CA ALA A 150 -12.85 -4.48 -2.07
C ALA A 150 -12.26 -5.58 -2.97
N SER A 151 -12.76 -5.70 -4.21
CA SER A 151 -12.25 -6.66 -5.18
C SER A 151 -10.79 -6.41 -5.55
N LEU A 152 -10.41 -5.15 -5.79
CA LEU A 152 -9.03 -4.77 -6.10
C LEU A 152 -8.09 -5.09 -4.93
N MET A 153 -8.48 -4.78 -3.70
CA MET A 153 -7.69 -5.09 -2.51
C MET A 153 -7.46 -6.61 -2.36
N ILE A 154 -8.50 -7.41 -2.54
CA ILE A 154 -8.42 -8.88 -2.44
C ILE A 154 -7.51 -9.44 -3.54
N ILE A 155 -7.73 -9.03 -4.80
CA ILE A 155 -6.96 -9.52 -5.96
C ILE A 155 -5.49 -9.14 -5.80
N GLN A 156 -5.19 -7.88 -5.49
CA GLN A 156 -3.83 -7.42 -5.27
C GLN A 156 -3.13 -8.27 -4.19
N ARG A 157 -3.78 -8.44 -3.03
CA ARG A 157 -3.18 -9.18 -1.92
C ARG A 157 -3.02 -10.67 -2.25
N ALA A 158 -3.96 -11.27 -2.96
CA ALA A 158 -3.87 -12.66 -3.40
C ALA A 158 -2.72 -12.88 -4.40
N ILE A 159 -2.52 -11.96 -5.34
CA ILE A 159 -1.41 -12.01 -6.30
C ILE A 159 -0.07 -11.91 -5.56
N PHE A 160 0.10 -10.92 -4.68
CA PHE A 160 1.32 -10.76 -3.89
C PHE A 160 1.62 -11.99 -3.03
N PHE A 161 0.61 -12.57 -2.40
CA PHE A 161 0.78 -13.80 -1.63
C PHE A 161 1.21 -14.97 -2.51
N ALA A 162 0.55 -15.16 -3.65
CA ALA A 162 0.84 -16.27 -4.56
C ALA A 162 2.27 -16.18 -5.14
N ILE A 163 2.68 -14.99 -5.58
CA ILE A 163 4.03 -14.77 -6.11
C ILE A 163 5.06 -14.91 -4.98
N GLY A 164 4.83 -14.28 -3.81
CA GLY A 164 5.73 -14.40 -2.66
C GLY A 164 5.89 -15.83 -2.18
N PHE A 165 4.81 -16.60 -2.12
CA PHE A 165 4.84 -18.01 -1.80
C PHE A 165 5.66 -18.81 -2.84
N LEU A 166 5.43 -18.56 -4.13
CA LEU A 166 6.15 -19.23 -5.20
C LEU A 166 7.65 -18.96 -5.13
N VAL A 167 8.05 -17.70 -4.94
CA VAL A 167 9.48 -17.31 -4.82
C VAL A 167 10.13 -18.02 -3.63
N LEU A 168 9.48 -18.01 -2.47
CA LEU A 168 10.03 -18.68 -1.28
C LEU A 168 10.15 -20.20 -1.45
N VAL A 169 9.15 -20.85 -2.05
CA VAL A 169 9.17 -22.30 -2.28
C VAL A 169 10.23 -22.71 -3.31
N LEU A 170 10.48 -21.86 -4.31
CA LEU A 170 11.55 -22.09 -5.30
C LEU A 170 12.97 -21.82 -4.77
N GLY A 171 13.10 -21.44 -3.49
CA GLY A 171 14.38 -21.17 -2.84
C GLY A 171 14.91 -19.77 -3.12
N GLY A 172 14.04 -18.85 -3.52
CA GLY A 172 14.38 -17.43 -3.63
C GLY A 172 14.81 -16.84 -2.29
N GLY A 173 15.82 -15.99 -2.32
CA GLY A 173 16.32 -15.29 -1.15
C GLY A 173 15.50 -14.05 -0.78
N ILE A 174 16.03 -13.28 0.16
CA ILE A 174 15.38 -12.07 0.67
C ILE A 174 15.22 -11.00 -0.42
N ILE A 175 16.19 -10.89 -1.33
CA ILE A 175 16.18 -9.87 -2.40
C ILE A 175 15.04 -10.15 -3.36
N GLU A 176 14.90 -11.40 -3.83
CA GLU A 176 13.82 -11.80 -4.74
C GLU A 176 12.45 -11.66 -4.08
N PHE A 177 12.34 -12.01 -2.80
CA PHE A 177 11.10 -11.83 -2.04
C PHE A 177 10.73 -10.35 -1.84
N SER A 178 11.72 -9.49 -1.66
CA SER A 178 11.50 -8.05 -1.46
C SER A 178 11.19 -7.29 -2.76
N ALA A 179 11.46 -7.90 -3.92
CA ALA A 179 11.17 -7.33 -5.24
C ALA A 179 9.70 -7.51 -5.68
N ILE A 180 8.88 -8.23 -4.89
CA ILE A 180 7.45 -8.48 -5.14
C ILE A 180 6.60 -7.40 -4.50
#